data_203afb1e5059245a30360f7caf0ef4ee
#
_entry.id   203afb1e5059245a30360f7caf0ef4ee
#
_cell.length_a   1.000
_cell.length_b   1.000
_cell.length_c   1.000
_cell.angle_alpha   90.00
_cell.angle_beta   90.00
_cell.angle_gamma   90.00
#
_symmetry.space_group_name_H-M   'P 1'
#
loop_
_entity.id
_entity.type
_entity.pdbx_description
1 polymer ?
#
loop_
_entity_poly.entity_id
_entity_poly.type
_entity_poly.pdbx_seq_one_letter_code
_entity_poly.pdbx_strand_id
1 'polypeptide(L)'
;MKTRAKRQTREQTRQRILAKADGLFRHFGIAKTTVADIAAGLSMSPANIYKSFPSKDAIIQAVAEQELAELIKAIETAVSSSPGALARIEALALAIFHWHRELLRQESQLFQLLLFANAQHWDCTRDFKAFLLQAIINLIESGVQSGEFHLADSKATARVLIDCLAVVIEPTASPDPDNKLTEKRVRALVGFLGKALR
;
A
#
# COMPACT_ATOMS: atom_id res chain seq x y z
N MET A 1 26.43 40.44 7.48
CA MET A 1 26.73 39.21 6.76
C MET A 1 25.40 38.52 6.41
N LYS A 2 24.95 38.55 5.15
CA LYS A 2 23.73 37.85 4.71
C LYS A 2 24.06 36.38 4.53
N THR A 3 23.53 35.52 5.36
CA THR A 3 23.65 34.06 5.26
C THR A 3 23.03 33.60 3.94
N ARG A 4 23.87 33.12 3.05
CA ARG A 4 23.49 32.60 1.70
C ARG A 4 22.62 31.37 1.92
N ALA A 5 21.28 31.50 1.85
CA ALA A 5 20.35 30.39 1.94
C ALA A 5 20.78 29.32 0.91
N LYS A 6 21.15 28.14 1.37
CA LYS A 6 21.60 27.03 0.54
C LYS A 6 20.46 26.68 -0.42
N ARG A 7 20.69 26.88 -1.73
CA ARG A 7 19.70 26.60 -2.78
C ARG A 7 19.30 25.14 -2.68
N GLN A 8 18.04 24.88 -2.31
CA GLN A 8 17.51 23.53 -2.20
C GLN A 8 17.55 22.85 -3.55
N THR A 9 17.90 21.55 -3.58
CA THR A 9 17.83 20.75 -4.80
C THR A 9 16.36 20.54 -5.19
N ARG A 10 16.13 20.26 -6.48
CA ARG A 10 14.79 19.96 -7.00
C ARG A 10 14.13 18.80 -6.21
N GLU A 11 14.91 17.80 -5.88
CA GLU A 11 14.44 16.64 -5.11
C GLU A 11 14.06 17.02 -3.67
N GLN A 12 14.88 17.81 -2.98
CA GLN A 12 14.54 18.29 -1.64
C GLN A 12 13.25 19.13 -1.63
N THR A 13 13.02 19.91 -2.68
CA THR A 13 11.79 20.68 -2.84
C THR A 13 10.59 19.75 -3.06
N ARG A 14 10.74 18.72 -3.90
CA ARG A 14 9.72 17.71 -4.17
C ARG A 14 9.32 16.99 -2.87
N GLN A 15 10.29 16.54 -2.07
CA GLN A 15 10.04 15.86 -0.80
C GLN A 15 9.33 16.75 0.22
N ARG A 16 9.69 18.03 0.30
CA ARG A 16 8.97 18.99 1.17
C ARG A 16 7.52 19.20 0.74
N ILE A 17 7.26 19.26 -0.55
CA ILE A 17 5.89 19.37 -1.09
C ILE A 17 5.09 18.12 -0.71
N LEU A 18 5.64 16.93 -0.91
CA LEU A 18 4.98 15.67 -0.55
C LEU A 18 4.69 15.57 0.95
N ALA A 19 5.66 15.84 1.80
CA ALA A 19 5.46 15.79 3.25
C ALA A 19 4.38 16.80 3.73
N LYS A 20 4.33 17.99 3.10
CA LYS A 20 3.28 18.98 3.42
C LYS A 20 1.92 18.54 2.91
N ALA A 21 1.85 18.01 1.70
CA ALA A 21 0.62 17.51 1.08
C ALA A 21 0.05 16.33 1.87
N ASP A 22 0.89 15.36 2.24
CA ASP A 22 0.51 14.22 3.06
C ASP A 22 -0.13 14.68 4.38
N GLY A 23 0.52 15.57 5.14
CA GLY A 23 -0.05 16.09 6.38
C GLY A 23 -1.39 16.81 6.19
N LEU A 24 -1.58 17.54 5.09
CA LEU A 24 -2.85 18.20 4.78
C LEU A 24 -3.92 17.19 4.34
N PHE A 25 -3.56 16.19 3.54
CA PHE A 25 -4.48 15.14 3.12
C PHE A 25 -4.95 14.29 4.30
N ARG A 26 -4.06 13.94 5.23
CA ARG A 26 -4.43 13.22 6.47
C ARG A 26 -5.39 14.02 7.33
N HIS A 27 -5.19 15.34 7.42
CA HIS A 27 -5.99 16.18 8.31
C HIS A 27 -7.32 16.62 7.69
N PHE A 28 -7.31 17.13 6.45
CA PHE A 28 -8.47 17.73 5.79
C PHE A 28 -9.11 16.87 4.70
N GLY A 29 -8.40 15.83 4.25
CA GLY A 29 -8.77 15.01 3.11
C GLY A 29 -8.38 15.65 1.77
N ILE A 30 -8.34 14.80 0.72
CA ILE A 30 -7.95 15.22 -0.63
C ILE A 30 -8.93 16.23 -1.25
N ALA A 31 -10.22 16.08 -0.97
CA ALA A 31 -11.25 16.95 -1.56
C ALA A 31 -11.13 18.41 -1.08
N LYS A 32 -10.83 18.62 0.19
CA LYS A 32 -10.75 19.95 0.81
C LYS A 32 -9.37 20.60 0.70
N THR A 33 -8.32 19.87 0.34
CA THR A 33 -6.96 20.41 0.20
C THR A 33 -6.71 20.90 -1.22
N THR A 34 -6.21 22.11 -1.37
CA THR A 34 -5.83 22.70 -2.66
C THR A 34 -4.32 22.81 -2.82
N VAL A 35 -3.83 23.01 -4.06
CA VAL A 35 -2.41 23.28 -4.32
C VAL A 35 -1.99 24.63 -3.68
N ALA A 36 -2.93 25.59 -3.55
CA ALA A 36 -2.68 26.84 -2.85
C ALA A 36 -2.44 26.64 -1.36
N ASP A 37 -3.17 25.74 -0.70
CA ASP A 37 -2.95 25.41 0.72
C ASP A 37 -1.58 24.77 0.96
N ILE A 38 -1.18 23.87 0.06
CA ILE A 38 0.15 23.23 0.12
C ILE A 38 1.25 24.31 -0.04
N ALA A 39 1.08 25.20 -1.01
CA ALA A 39 2.02 26.30 -1.29
C ALA A 39 2.12 27.28 -0.11
N ALA A 40 0.98 27.69 0.46
CA ALA A 40 0.92 28.57 1.62
C ALA A 40 1.63 27.93 2.83
N GLY A 41 1.37 26.63 3.08
CA GLY A 41 2.03 25.90 4.17
C GLY A 41 3.54 25.74 4.03
N LEU A 42 4.10 26.01 2.85
CA LEU A 42 5.55 25.99 2.55
C LEU A 42 6.14 27.38 2.34
N SER A 43 5.33 28.45 2.43
CA SER A 43 5.71 29.81 2.06
C SER A 43 6.22 29.90 0.61
N MET A 44 5.55 29.18 -0.30
CA MET A 44 5.83 29.13 -1.73
C MET A 44 4.67 29.69 -2.55
N SER A 45 4.93 30.08 -3.80
CA SER A 45 3.84 30.33 -4.74
C SER A 45 3.30 29.01 -5.33
N PRO A 46 2.01 28.92 -5.72
CA PRO A 46 1.47 27.77 -6.43
C PRO A 46 2.27 27.41 -7.71
N ALA A 47 2.79 28.42 -8.42
CA ALA A 47 3.65 28.21 -9.58
C ALA A 47 4.92 27.40 -9.25
N ASN A 48 5.46 27.52 -8.04
CA ASN A 48 6.61 26.71 -7.61
C ASN A 48 6.23 25.25 -7.34
N ILE A 49 5.01 25.00 -6.86
CA ILE A 49 4.49 23.63 -6.72
C ILE A 49 4.38 22.98 -8.10
N TYR A 50 3.77 23.67 -9.07
CA TYR A 50 3.58 23.18 -10.45
C TYR A 50 4.89 22.89 -11.20
N LYS A 51 6.02 23.46 -10.81
CA LYS A 51 7.34 23.07 -11.34
C LYS A 51 7.77 21.67 -10.93
N SER A 52 7.24 21.15 -9.82
CA SER A 52 7.59 19.83 -9.27
C SER A 52 6.50 18.79 -9.54
N PHE A 53 5.25 19.20 -9.59
CA PHE A 53 4.07 18.37 -9.82
C PHE A 53 3.12 19.07 -10.78
N PRO A 54 2.81 18.48 -11.95
CA PRO A 54 2.02 19.15 -13.00
C PRO A 54 0.55 19.35 -12.60
N SER A 55 0.04 18.60 -11.61
CA SER A 55 -1.34 18.66 -11.13
C SER A 55 -1.44 18.28 -9.66
N LYS A 56 -2.62 18.51 -9.06
CA LYS A 56 -2.96 17.99 -7.74
C LYS A 56 -2.97 16.46 -7.74
N ASP A 57 -3.48 15.84 -8.79
CA ASP A 57 -3.53 14.38 -8.92
C ASP A 57 -2.11 13.77 -8.93
N ALA A 58 -1.13 14.44 -9.57
CA ALA A 58 0.26 14.00 -9.50
C ALA A 58 0.85 14.07 -8.07
N ILE A 59 0.37 14.97 -7.22
CA ILE A 59 0.75 15.02 -5.81
C ILE A 59 0.07 13.89 -5.05
N ILE A 60 -1.22 13.66 -5.28
CA ILE A 60 -1.98 12.59 -4.62
C ILE A 60 -1.39 11.23 -4.98
N GLN A 61 -1.09 11.00 -6.26
CA GLN A 61 -0.42 9.78 -6.74
C GLN A 61 0.92 9.56 -6.03
N ALA A 62 1.76 10.59 -5.94
CA ALA A 62 3.07 10.47 -5.30
C ALA A 62 2.96 10.23 -3.77
N VAL A 63 1.92 10.73 -3.09
CA VAL A 63 1.62 10.39 -1.70
C VAL A 63 1.18 8.92 -1.60
N ALA A 64 0.28 8.47 -2.49
CA ALA A 64 -0.14 7.06 -2.52
C ALA A 64 1.05 6.11 -2.77
N GLU A 65 1.97 6.46 -3.67
CA GLU A 65 3.20 5.71 -3.93
C GLU A 65 4.05 5.55 -2.65
N GLN A 66 4.21 6.63 -1.87
CA GLN A 66 4.96 6.56 -0.60
C GLN A 66 4.28 5.64 0.40
N GLU A 67 2.97 5.73 0.55
CA GLU A 67 2.22 4.88 1.48
C GLU A 67 2.29 3.39 1.10
N LEU A 68 2.13 3.10 -0.18
CA LEU A 68 2.25 1.71 -0.67
C LEU A 68 3.69 1.18 -0.54
N ALA A 69 4.71 2.04 -0.68
CA ALA A 69 6.09 1.66 -0.44
C ALA A 69 6.35 1.29 1.04
N GLU A 70 5.73 2.00 1.99
CA GLU A 70 5.82 1.64 3.41
C GLU A 70 5.09 0.31 3.70
N LEU A 71 3.94 0.06 3.06
CA LEU A 71 3.26 -1.24 3.16
C LEU A 71 4.12 -2.37 2.60
N ILE A 72 4.77 -2.18 1.45
CA ILE A 72 5.69 -3.17 0.87
C ILE A 72 6.80 -3.53 1.87
N LYS A 73 7.44 -2.54 2.48
CA LYS A 73 8.49 -2.77 3.50
C LYS A 73 7.97 -3.56 4.72
N ALA A 74 6.74 -3.24 5.17
CA ALA A 74 6.13 -3.96 6.27
C ALA A 74 5.87 -5.43 5.91
N ILE A 75 5.38 -5.70 4.68
CA ILE A 75 5.20 -7.05 4.14
C ILE A 75 6.52 -7.80 4.08
N GLU A 76 7.57 -7.21 3.48
CA GLU A 76 8.89 -7.83 3.35
C GLU A 76 9.49 -8.17 4.72
N THR A 77 9.35 -7.27 5.70
CA THR A 77 9.81 -7.49 7.07
C THR A 77 9.07 -8.66 7.73
N ALA A 78 7.75 -8.71 7.62
CA ALA A 78 6.93 -9.77 8.20
C ALA A 78 7.23 -11.14 7.56
N VAL A 79 7.36 -11.17 6.23
CA VAL A 79 7.68 -12.38 5.45
C VAL A 79 9.07 -12.91 5.79
N SER A 80 10.09 -12.04 5.87
CA SER A 80 11.47 -12.46 6.15
C SER A 80 11.63 -13.04 7.56
N SER A 81 10.80 -12.61 8.51
CA SER A 81 10.85 -13.06 9.90
C SER A 81 10.08 -14.37 10.15
N SER A 82 9.37 -14.92 9.15
CA SER A 82 8.49 -16.08 9.30
C SER A 82 9.12 -17.36 8.75
N PRO A 83 9.02 -18.50 9.46
CA PRO A 83 9.53 -19.79 8.99
C PRO A 83 8.52 -20.47 8.06
N GLY A 84 9.01 -21.09 6.96
CA GLY A 84 8.17 -21.85 6.03
C GLY A 84 7.27 -21.00 5.12
N ALA A 85 6.82 -21.59 4.01
CA ALA A 85 6.11 -20.86 2.96
C ALA A 85 4.70 -20.45 3.39
N LEU A 86 3.95 -21.35 4.04
CA LEU A 86 2.59 -21.04 4.52
C LEU A 86 2.60 -19.94 5.59
N ALA A 87 3.54 -19.99 6.54
CA ALA A 87 3.66 -18.97 7.57
C ALA A 87 4.02 -17.60 6.98
N ARG A 88 4.81 -17.56 5.92
CA ARG A 88 5.14 -16.34 5.17
C ARG A 88 3.94 -15.77 4.41
N ILE A 89 3.10 -16.63 3.81
CA ILE A 89 1.83 -16.21 3.18
C ILE A 89 0.89 -15.63 4.25
N GLU A 90 0.82 -16.26 5.43
CA GLU A 90 0.04 -15.73 6.56
C GLU A 90 0.56 -14.38 7.02
N ALA A 91 1.88 -14.23 7.16
CA ALA A 91 2.51 -12.97 7.55
C ALA A 91 2.26 -11.83 6.56
N LEU A 92 2.29 -12.12 5.25
CA LEU A 92 1.93 -11.19 4.18
C LEU A 92 0.46 -10.73 4.34
N ALA A 93 -0.47 -11.67 4.46
CA ALA A 93 -1.89 -11.37 4.61
C ALA A 93 -2.17 -10.55 5.89
N LEU A 94 -1.54 -10.90 7.00
CA LEU A 94 -1.67 -10.18 8.27
C LEU A 94 -1.06 -8.78 8.21
N ALA A 95 0.08 -8.59 7.54
CA ALA A 95 0.68 -7.26 7.37
C ALA A 95 -0.28 -6.31 6.63
N ILE A 96 -0.92 -6.77 5.55
CA ILE A 96 -1.93 -6.00 4.82
C ILE A 96 -3.15 -5.72 5.71
N PHE A 97 -3.65 -6.72 6.41
CA PHE A 97 -4.80 -6.59 7.31
C PHE A 97 -4.55 -5.56 8.42
N HIS A 98 -3.40 -5.62 9.09
CA HIS A 98 -3.07 -4.68 10.18
C HIS A 98 -2.89 -3.26 9.66
N TRP A 99 -2.26 -3.10 8.49
CA TRP A 99 -2.07 -1.81 7.86
C TRP A 99 -3.42 -1.14 7.51
N HIS A 100 -4.34 -1.86 6.85
CA HIS A 100 -5.68 -1.36 6.57
C HIS A 100 -6.45 -0.99 7.84
N ARG A 101 -6.36 -1.85 8.87
CA ARG A 101 -7.05 -1.60 10.13
C ARG A 101 -6.53 -0.35 10.83
N GLU A 102 -5.22 -0.11 10.78
CA GLU A 102 -4.63 1.08 11.37
C GLU A 102 -5.03 2.35 10.62
N LEU A 103 -5.01 2.31 9.29
CA LEU A 103 -5.50 3.42 8.46
C LEU A 103 -6.97 3.75 8.76
N LEU A 104 -7.83 2.76 8.85
CA LEU A 104 -9.24 2.95 9.17
C LEU A 104 -9.44 3.55 10.56
N ARG A 105 -8.59 3.19 11.52
CA ARG A 105 -8.71 3.61 12.92
C ARG A 105 -8.17 5.02 13.16
N GLN A 106 -7.03 5.36 12.57
CA GLN A 106 -6.32 6.60 12.88
C GLN A 106 -6.33 7.61 11.73
N GLU A 107 -6.43 7.14 10.49
CA GLU A 107 -6.15 7.94 9.30
C GLU A 107 -7.18 7.72 8.20
N SER A 108 -8.47 7.84 8.54
CA SER A 108 -9.56 7.59 7.59
C SER A 108 -9.45 8.39 6.29
N GLN A 109 -8.87 9.60 6.32
CA GLN A 109 -8.67 10.43 5.13
C GLN A 109 -7.60 9.85 4.20
N LEU A 110 -6.52 9.27 4.75
CA LEU A 110 -5.51 8.58 3.97
C LEU A 110 -6.07 7.30 3.35
N PHE A 111 -6.88 6.56 4.11
CA PHE A 111 -7.58 5.40 3.57
C PHE A 111 -8.45 5.77 2.37
N GLN A 112 -9.22 6.88 2.44
CA GLN A 112 -9.99 7.39 1.30
C GLN A 112 -9.13 7.78 0.11
N LEU A 113 -7.93 8.34 0.35
CA LEU A 113 -6.97 8.65 -0.70
C LEU A 113 -6.54 7.38 -1.46
N LEU A 114 -6.23 6.31 -0.74
CA LEU A 114 -5.81 5.04 -1.36
C LEU A 114 -6.96 4.35 -2.10
N LEU A 115 -8.18 4.42 -1.58
CA LEU A 115 -9.36 3.96 -2.30
C LEU A 115 -9.57 4.74 -3.61
N PHE A 116 -9.38 6.05 -3.56
CA PHE A 116 -9.46 6.90 -4.75
C PHE A 116 -8.38 6.52 -5.77
N ALA A 117 -7.12 6.35 -5.34
CA ALA A 117 -6.03 5.93 -6.22
C ALA A 117 -6.30 4.56 -6.87
N ASN A 118 -6.87 3.61 -6.12
CA ASN A 118 -7.25 2.30 -6.65
C ASN A 118 -8.39 2.40 -7.66
N ALA A 119 -9.43 3.21 -7.39
CA ALA A 119 -10.56 3.43 -8.30
C ALA A 119 -10.14 4.11 -9.61
N GLN A 120 -9.10 4.95 -9.59
CA GLN A 120 -8.52 5.58 -10.78
C GLN A 120 -7.56 4.66 -11.55
N HIS A 121 -7.29 3.45 -11.05
CA HIS A 121 -6.32 2.49 -11.63
C HIS A 121 -4.93 3.10 -11.87
N TRP A 122 -4.47 3.95 -10.96
CA TRP A 122 -3.16 4.59 -11.07
C TRP A 122 -2.01 3.59 -11.03
N ASP A 123 -0.88 3.98 -11.62
CA ASP A 123 0.29 3.11 -11.77
C ASP A 123 0.75 2.54 -10.43
N CYS A 124 0.76 3.34 -9.36
CA CYS A 124 1.18 2.89 -8.04
C CYS A 124 0.35 1.72 -7.50
N THR A 125 -0.96 1.71 -7.74
CA THR A 125 -1.83 0.60 -7.29
C THR A 125 -1.67 -0.63 -8.19
N ARG A 126 -1.42 -0.43 -9.48
CA ARG A 126 -1.11 -1.51 -10.41
C ARG A 126 0.23 -2.17 -10.10
N ASP A 127 1.24 -1.36 -9.79
CA ASP A 127 2.58 -1.83 -9.42
C ASP A 127 2.55 -2.58 -8.08
N PHE A 128 1.77 -2.11 -7.11
CA PHE A 128 1.55 -2.83 -5.86
C PHE A 128 0.87 -4.20 -6.08
N LYS A 129 -0.15 -4.28 -6.94
CA LYS A 129 -0.78 -5.57 -7.30
C LYS A 129 0.20 -6.52 -8.00
N ALA A 130 1.05 -5.99 -8.87
CA ALA A 130 2.11 -6.78 -9.51
C ALA A 130 3.15 -7.28 -8.49
N PHE A 131 3.56 -6.44 -7.54
CA PHE A 131 4.42 -6.84 -6.42
C PHE A 131 3.79 -7.98 -5.61
N LEU A 132 2.51 -7.87 -5.22
CA LEU A 132 1.82 -8.93 -4.46
C LEU A 132 1.79 -10.25 -5.22
N LEU A 133 1.45 -10.21 -6.52
CA LEU A 133 1.43 -11.42 -7.34
C LEU A 133 2.81 -12.08 -7.38
N GLN A 134 3.87 -11.29 -7.61
CA GLN A 134 5.22 -11.85 -7.68
C GLN A 134 5.69 -12.37 -6.31
N ALA A 135 5.37 -11.67 -5.22
CA ALA A 135 5.69 -12.12 -3.86
C ALA A 135 5.04 -13.48 -3.56
N ILE A 136 3.75 -13.63 -3.88
CA ILE A 136 3.03 -14.90 -3.67
C ILE A 136 3.58 -16.01 -4.56
N ILE A 137 3.92 -15.75 -5.83
CA ILE A 137 4.57 -16.73 -6.70
C ILE A 137 5.85 -17.24 -6.05
N ASN A 138 6.73 -16.33 -5.61
CA ASN A 138 8.00 -16.67 -4.98
C ASN A 138 7.82 -17.51 -3.70
N LEU A 139 6.81 -17.18 -2.90
CA LEU A 139 6.49 -17.94 -1.67
C LEU A 139 5.99 -19.35 -1.98
N ILE A 140 5.12 -19.50 -2.99
CA ILE A 140 4.64 -20.80 -3.44
C ILE A 140 5.78 -21.63 -4.00
N GLU A 141 6.62 -21.07 -4.86
CA GLU A 141 7.79 -21.77 -5.43
C GLU A 141 8.77 -22.21 -4.34
N SER A 142 9.01 -21.36 -3.33
CA SER A 142 9.81 -21.74 -2.17
C SER A 142 9.19 -22.91 -1.38
N GLY A 143 7.87 -22.92 -1.23
CA GLY A 143 7.15 -24.02 -0.57
C GLY A 143 7.22 -25.33 -1.36
N VAL A 144 7.15 -25.27 -2.69
CA VAL A 144 7.33 -26.45 -3.56
C VAL A 144 8.76 -26.98 -3.45
N GLN A 145 9.76 -26.09 -3.52
CA GLN A 145 11.18 -26.47 -3.40
C GLN A 145 11.53 -27.10 -2.05
N SER A 146 10.89 -26.64 -0.98
CA SER A 146 11.07 -27.21 0.37
C SER A 146 10.25 -28.47 0.64
N GLY A 147 9.35 -28.87 -0.27
CA GLY A 147 8.43 -29.99 -0.09
C GLY A 147 7.23 -29.68 0.82
N GLU A 148 7.03 -28.39 1.18
CA GLU A 148 5.87 -27.96 1.99
C GLU A 148 4.59 -27.95 1.15
N PHE A 149 4.69 -27.66 -0.17
CA PHE A 149 3.59 -27.62 -1.12
C PHE A 149 3.77 -28.62 -2.26
N HIS A 150 2.63 -29.15 -2.78
CA HIS A 150 2.60 -30.14 -3.87
C HIS A 150 1.71 -29.64 -5.00
N LEU A 151 2.26 -28.80 -5.89
CA LEU A 151 1.53 -28.06 -6.91
C LEU A 151 2.15 -28.24 -8.29
N ALA A 152 1.31 -28.38 -9.32
CA ALA A 152 1.76 -28.49 -10.71
C ALA A 152 2.09 -27.13 -11.35
N ASP A 153 1.37 -26.05 -10.98
CA ASP A 153 1.52 -24.71 -11.55
C ASP A 153 1.46 -23.64 -10.44
N SER A 154 2.64 -23.19 -10.01
CA SER A 154 2.78 -22.16 -8.98
C SER A 154 2.18 -20.82 -9.40
N LYS A 155 2.26 -20.46 -10.69
CA LYS A 155 1.76 -19.16 -11.19
C LYS A 155 0.23 -19.14 -11.26
N ALA A 156 -0.39 -20.21 -11.75
CA ALA A 156 -1.83 -20.33 -11.74
C ALA A 156 -2.36 -20.35 -10.31
N THR A 157 -1.75 -21.12 -9.42
CA THR A 157 -2.10 -21.20 -8.01
C THR A 157 -1.96 -19.84 -7.31
N ALA A 158 -0.92 -19.06 -7.60
CA ALA A 158 -0.73 -17.73 -7.03
C ALA A 158 -1.87 -16.77 -7.41
N ARG A 159 -2.37 -16.82 -8.65
CA ARG A 159 -3.53 -16.00 -9.07
C ARG A 159 -4.78 -16.36 -8.28
N VAL A 160 -5.09 -17.66 -8.18
CA VAL A 160 -6.22 -18.14 -7.39
C VAL A 160 -6.07 -17.73 -5.91
N LEU A 161 -4.88 -17.80 -5.36
CA LEU A 161 -4.62 -17.40 -3.98
C LEU A 161 -4.88 -15.90 -3.77
N ILE A 162 -4.47 -15.04 -4.70
CA ILE A 162 -4.77 -13.60 -4.67
C ILE A 162 -6.27 -13.35 -4.72
N ASP A 163 -6.99 -14.04 -5.59
CA ASP A 163 -8.46 -13.91 -5.68
C ASP A 163 -9.14 -14.32 -4.37
N CYS A 164 -8.67 -15.39 -3.72
CA CYS A 164 -9.15 -15.80 -2.40
C CYS A 164 -8.80 -14.79 -1.29
N LEU A 165 -7.66 -14.11 -1.40
CA LEU A 165 -7.21 -13.09 -0.45
C LEU A 165 -7.76 -11.69 -0.76
N ALA A 166 -8.59 -11.52 -1.78
CA ALA A 166 -9.14 -10.22 -2.19
C ALA A 166 -9.83 -9.48 -1.02
N VAL A 167 -10.53 -10.20 -0.14
CA VAL A 167 -11.16 -9.65 1.07
C VAL A 167 -10.16 -9.01 2.04
N VAL A 168 -8.89 -9.41 2.00
CA VAL A 168 -7.80 -8.86 2.81
C VAL A 168 -7.11 -7.72 2.07
N ILE A 169 -6.87 -7.92 0.76
CA ILE A 169 -6.13 -7.00 -0.11
C ILE A 169 -6.96 -5.77 -0.46
N GLU A 170 -8.26 -5.96 -0.70
CA GLU A 170 -9.22 -4.91 -1.04
C GLU A 170 -10.34 -4.86 0.01
N PRO A 171 -10.19 -4.07 1.08
CA PRO A 171 -11.14 -4.09 2.21
C PRO A 171 -12.57 -3.67 1.84
N THR A 172 -12.77 -3.06 0.65
CA THR A 172 -14.09 -2.75 0.09
C THR A 172 -14.73 -3.92 -0.66
N ALA A 173 -14.00 -5.01 -0.88
CA ALA A 173 -14.50 -6.19 -1.58
C ALA A 173 -15.41 -7.08 -0.71
N SER A 174 -15.56 -6.79 0.60
CA SER A 174 -16.49 -7.53 1.45
C SER A 174 -17.94 -7.16 1.10
N PRO A 175 -18.76 -8.10 0.64
CA PRO A 175 -20.17 -7.85 0.29
C PRO A 175 -21.06 -7.61 1.52
N ASP A 176 -20.58 -7.89 2.73
CA ASP A 176 -21.32 -7.80 3.98
C ASP A 176 -20.65 -6.77 4.91
N PRO A 177 -21.25 -5.57 5.10
CA PRO A 177 -20.70 -4.51 5.96
C PRO A 177 -20.69 -4.90 7.45
N ASP A 178 -21.54 -5.85 7.88
CA ASP A 178 -21.57 -6.35 9.26
C ASP A 178 -20.55 -7.47 9.49
N ASN A 179 -20.04 -8.06 8.42
CA ASN A 179 -19.08 -9.15 8.44
C ASN A 179 -17.64 -8.64 8.50
N LYS A 180 -17.31 -7.95 9.59
CA LYS A 180 -15.98 -7.36 9.78
C LYS A 180 -14.89 -8.40 9.70
N LEU A 181 -13.91 -8.17 8.83
CA LEU A 181 -12.70 -8.98 8.78
C LEU A 181 -11.95 -8.85 10.10
N THR A 182 -11.56 -10.00 10.68
CA THR A 182 -10.77 -10.07 11.92
C THR A 182 -9.49 -10.84 11.67
N GLU A 183 -8.47 -10.62 12.48
CA GLU A 183 -7.21 -11.36 12.40
C GLU A 183 -7.45 -12.89 12.46
N LYS A 184 -8.33 -13.34 13.35
CA LYS A 184 -8.72 -14.76 13.45
C LYS A 184 -9.26 -15.30 12.13
N ARG A 185 -10.05 -14.50 11.39
CA ARG A 185 -10.59 -14.90 10.08
C ARG A 185 -9.52 -14.90 8.99
N VAL A 186 -8.58 -13.96 9.01
CA VAL A 186 -7.44 -13.95 8.07
C VAL A 186 -6.61 -15.22 8.27
N ARG A 187 -6.26 -15.57 9.52
CA ARG A 187 -5.54 -16.81 9.85
C ARG A 187 -6.32 -18.06 9.43
N ALA A 188 -7.62 -18.10 9.69
CA ALA A 188 -8.48 -19.21 9.29
C ALA A 188 -8.55 -19.38 7.77
N LEU A 189 -8.64 -18.27 7.03
CA LEU A 189 -8.63 -18.27 5.56
C LEU A 189 -7.30 -18.81 5.02
N VAL A 190 -6.16 -18.30 5.49
CA VAL A 190 -4.84 -18.80 5.04
C VAL A 190 -4.64 -20.26 5.44
N GLY A 191 -5.06 -20.65 6.65
CA GLY A 191 -4.99 -22.06 7.10
C GLY A 191 -5.87 -23.00 6.26
N PHE A 192 -7.03 -22.53 5.79
CA PHE A 192 -7.87 -23.27 4.85
C PHE A 192 -7.20 -23.43 3.49
N LEU A 193 -6.70 -22.34 2.92
CA LEU A 193 -5.97 -22.33 1.65
C LEU A 193 -4.70 -23.20 1.72
N GLY A 194 -3.99 -23.17 2.86
CA GLY A 194 -2.82 -24.01 3.08
C GLY A 194 -3.08 -25.52 3.01
N LYS A 195 -4.33 -25.98 3.27
CA LYS A 195 -4.70 -27.39 3.06
C LYS A 195 -4.83 -27.75 1.57
N ALA A 196 -5.19 -26.79 0.73
CA ALA A 196 -5.30 -26.97 -0.71
C ALA A 196 -3.93 -26.89 -1.42
N LEU A 197 -2.90 -26.36 -0.76
CA LEU A 197 -1.54 -26.26 -1.28
C LEU A 197 -0.68 -27.51 -1.00
N ARG A 198 -1.12 -28.37 -0.08
CA ARG A 198 -0.45 -29.61 0.34
C ARG A 198 -0.97 -30.82 -0.42
#